data_73279edb322bab03c7813073dcafb851
#
_entry.id   73279edb322bab03c7813073dcafb851
#
_cell.length_a   1.000
_cell.length_b   1.000
_cell.length_c   1.000
_cell.angle_alpha   90.00
_cell.angle_beta   90.00
_cell.angle_gamma   90.00
#
_symmetry.space_group_name_H-M   'P 1'
#
loop_
_entity.id
_entity.type
_entity.pdbx_description
1 polymer ?
#
loop_
_entity_poly.entity_id
_entity_poly.type
_entity_poly.pdbx_seq_one_letter_code
_entity_poly.pdbx_strand_id
1 'polypeptide(L)'
;MAARSTSFRLGDEARRRLHERAEREGISATALLERLIIEGVDTLEHAGIVYRGAGHDRRAALAGGPDVWEIVARLRELEGSEEERIATLAAETDVYPRLVRAALEFAARHPAEIEHRIVSNERAITESREAAKQRRALLA
;
A
#
# COMPACT_ATOMS: atom_id res chain seq x y z
N MET A 1 -2.15 -17.42 -11.96
CA MET A 1 -2.99 -18.61 -11.73
C MET A 1 -4.38 -18.37 -12.28
N ALA A 2 -4.96 -19.37 -12.92
CA ALA A 2 -6.35 -19.27 -13.36
C ALA A 2 -7.29 -19.24 -12.14
N ALA A 3 -8.31 -18.40 -12.18
CA ALA A 3 -9.35 -18.38 -11.16
C ALA A 3 -10.12 -19.70 -11.16
N ARG A 4 -10.35 -20.24 -9.98
CA ARG A 4 -11.18 -21.44 -9.80
C ARG A 4 -12.51 -21.03 -9.18
N SER A 5 -13.60 -21.63 -9.66
CA SER A 5 -14.91 -21.41 -9.07
C SER A 5 -14.95 -22.03 -7.66
N THR A 6 -15.28 -21.20 -6.69
CA THR A 6 -15.50 -21.62 -5.30
C THR A 6 -16.84 -21.06 -4.83
N SER A 7 -17.63 -21.87 -4.14
CA SER A 7 -18.95 -21.45 -3.66
C SER A 7 -18.98 -21.40 -2.15
N PHE A 8 -19.42 -20.29 -1.60
CA PHE A 8 -19.67 -20.09 -0.16
C PHE A 8 -21.08 -19.60 0.08
N ARG A 9 -21.64 -19.99 1.21
CA ARG A 9 -22.89 -19.41 1.70
C ARG A 9 -22.55 -18.21 2.59
N LEU A 10 -23.10 -17.05 2.24
CA LEU A 10 -23.03 -15.86 3.06
C LEU A 10 -24.35 -15.63 3.79
N GLY A 11 -24.28 -15.24 5.04
CA GLY A 11 -25.46 -14.77 5.76
C GLY A 11 -26.05 -13.51 5.11
N ASP A 12 -27.31 -13.25 5.37
CA ASP A 12 -28.05 -12.14 4.73
C ASP A 12 -27.40 -10.79 5.00
N GLU A 13 -26.93 -10.54 6.22
CA GLU A 13 -26.26 -9.31 6.60
C GLU A 13 -24.95 -9.11 5.83
N ALA A 14 -24.11 -10.13 5.76
CA ALA A 14 -22.83 -10.06 5.04
C ALA A 14 -23.08 -9.82 3.55
N ARG A 15 -24.05 -10.51 2.95
CA ARG A 15 -24.40 -10.36 1.54
C ARG A 15 -24.94 -8.96 1.24
N ARG A 16 -25.82 -8.44 2.07
CA ARG A 16 -26.37 -7.10 1.93
C ARG A 16 -25.29 -6.03 1.97
N ARG A 17 -24.41 -6.08 2.98
CA ARG A 17 -23.31 -5.13 3.13
C ARG A 17 -22.31 -5.21 1.99
N LEU A 18 -22.02 -6.40 1.50
CA LEU A 18 -21.14 -6.60 0.35
C LEU A 18 -21.71 -5.93 -0.91
N HIS A 19 -22.96 -6.18 -1.22
CA HIS A 19 -23.62 -5.61 -2.41
C HIS A 19 -23.74 -4.08 -2.31
N GLU A 20 -24.15 -3.54 -1.17
CA GLU A 20 -24.24 -2.09 -0.96
C GLU A 20 -22.90 -1.40 -1.12
N ARG A 21 -21.83 -2.00 -0.62
CA ARG A 21 -20.48 -1.43 -0.75
C ARG A 21 -19.95 -1.53 -2.18
N ALA A 22 -20.12 -2.65 -2.83
CA ALA A 22 -19.73 -2.86 -4.23
C ALA A 22 -20.42 -1.84 -5.14
N GLU A 23 -21.70 -1.60 -4.94
CA GLU A 23 -22.47 -0.61 -5.69
C GLU A 23 -21.92 0.81 -5.49
N ARG A 24 -21.61 1.20 -4.25
CA ARG A 24 -21.01 2.51 -3.95
C ARG A 24 -19.62 2.69 -4.60
N GLU A 25 -18.83 1.64 -4.69
CA GLU A 25 -17.51 1.69 -5.32
C GLU A 25 -17.53 1.47 -6.84
N GLY A 26 -18.69 1.12 -7.41
CA GLY A 26 -18.83 0.86 -8.84
C GLY A 26 -18.08 -0.38 -9.32
N ILE A 27 -17.93 -1.38 -8.46
CA ILE A 27 -17.27 -2.67 -8.76
C ILE A 27 -18.22 -3.84 -8.53
N SER A 28 -17.89 -5.02 -9.07
CA SER A 28 -18.68 -6.21 -8.83
C SER A 28 -18.55 -6.71 -7.38
N ALA A 29 -19.59 -7.37 -6.89
CA ALA A 29 -19.55 -8.00 -5.56
C ALA A 29 -18.44 -9.03 -5.46
N THR A 30 -18.16 -9.78 -6.51
CA THR A 30 -17.08 -10.76 -6.58
C THR A 30 -15.70 -10.08 -6.44
N ALA A 31 -15.47 -9.00 -7.18
CA ALA A 31 -14.20 -8.24 -7.09
C ALA A 31 -13.99 -7.68 -5.69
N LEU A 32 -15.04 -7.12 -5.08
CA LEU A 32 -14.97 -6.63 -3.71
C LEU A 32 -14.70 -7.75 -2.71
N LEU A 33 -15.36 -8.89 -2.86
CA LEU A 33 -15.18 -10.03 -1.97
C LEU A 33 -13.75 -10.57 -2.03
N GLU A 34 -13.18 -10.74 -3.21
CA GLU A 34 -11.78 -11.16 -3.38
C GLU A 34 -10.81 -10.18 -2.72
N ARG A 35 -11.01 -8.88 -2.95
CA ARG A 35 -10.20 -7.84 -2.30
C ARG A 35 -10.29 -7.91 -0.78
N LEU A 36 -11.49 -8.01 -0.23
CA LEU A 36 -11.70 -8.08 1.22
C LEU A 36 -11.06 -9.32 1.85
N ILE A 37 -11.07 -10.46 1.15
CA ILE A 37 -10.39 -11.67 1.61
C ILE A 37 -8.89 -11.46 1.64
N ILE A 38 -8.28 -10.99 0.56
CA ILE A 38 -6.83 -10.78 0.46
C ILE A 38 -6.36 -9.77 1.50
N GLU A 39 -6.99 -8.60 1.54
CA GLU A 39 -6.62 -7.54 2.48
C GLU A 39 -6.89 -7.92 3.93
N GLY A 40 -7.99 -8.64 4.18
CA GLY A 40 -8.33 -9.13 5.52
C GLY A 40 -7.31 -10.13 6.04
N VAL A 41 -6.88 -11.07 5.22
CA VAL A 41 -5.83 -12.04 5.57
C VAL A 41 -4.51 -11.33 5.81
N ASP A 42 -4.11 -10.41 4.92
CA ASP A 42 -2.89 -9.63 5.10
C ASP A 42 -2.89 -8.84 6.42
N THR A 43 -4.02 -8.23 6.76
CA THR A 43 -4.19 -7.49 8.02
C THR A 43 -4.07 -8.41 9.24
N LEU A 44 -4.57 -9.64 9.15
CA LEU A 44 -4.43 -10.64 10.21
C LEU A 44 -2.99 -11.16 10.36
N GLU A 45 -2.28 -11.30 9.24
CA GLU A 45 -0.89 -11.77 9.22
C GLU A 45 0.12 -10.67 9.60
N HIS A 46 -0.21 -9.42 9.32
CA HIS A 46 0.65 -8.25 9.53
C HIS A 46 -0.04 -7.20 10.39
N ALA A 47 0.04 -7.37 11.71
CA ALA A 47 -0.57 -6.44 12.65
C ALA A 47 -0.04 -5.01 12.46
N GLY A 48 -0.93 -4.04 12.34
CA GLY A 48 -0.61 -2.64 12.11
C GLY A 48 -0.62 -2.21 10.65
N ILE A 49 -0.73 -3.16 9.71
CA ILE A 49 -0.92 -2.87 8.29
C ILE A 49 -2.41 -2.72 7.99
N VAL A 50 -2.73 -1.66 7.27
CA VAL A 50 -4.06 -1.37 6.75
C VAL A 50 -3.97 -1.05 5.25
N TYR A 51 -5.11 -1.05 4.57
CA TYR A 51 -5.17 -0.65 3.16
C TYR A 51 -5.90 0.67 3.01
N ARG A 52 -5.38 1.55 2.17
CA ARG A 52 -5.93 2.87 1.86
C ARG A 52 -6.05 3.08 0.36
N GLY A 53 -6.92 4.01 -0.02
CA GLY A 53 -7.15 4.37 -1.42
C GLY A 53 -8.19 3.51 -2.11
N ALA A 54 -8.49 3.84 -3.35
CA ALA A 54 -9.46 3.16 -4.19
C ALA A 54 -8.86 2.80 -5.55
N GLY A 55 -9.37 1.74 -6.18
CA GLY A 55 -8.93 1.32 -7.50
C GLY A 55 -7.42 1.08 -7.58
N HIS A 56 -6.78 1.65 -8.56
CA HIS A 56 -5.33 1.52 -8.77
C HIS A 56 -4.47 2.24 -7.72
N ASP A 57 -5.08 3.15 -6.96
CA ASP A 57 -4.40 3.86 -5.88
C ASP A 57 -4.46 3.13 -4.54
N ARG A 58 -5.12 1.99 -4.49
CA ARG A 58 -5.21 1.20 -3.26
C ARG A 58 -3.86 0.61 -2.88
N ARG A 59 -3.47 0.81 -1.62
CA ARG A 59 -2.12 0.50 -1.16
C ARG A 59 -2.06 0.18 0.32
N ALA A 60 -1.07 -0.63 0.69
CA ALA A 60 -0.78 -0.96 2.07
C ALA A 60 -0.10 0.21 2.79
N ALA A 61 -0.47 0.43 4.04
CA ALA A 61 0.03 1.49 4.88
C ALA A 61 0.07 1.07 6.35
N LEU A 62 0.80 1.82 7.16
CA LEU A 62 0.65 1.70 8.62
C LEU A 62 -0.62 2.42 9.07
N ALA A 63 -1.33 1.84 10.00
CA ALA A 63 -2.48 2.48 10.62
C ALA A 63 -2.05 3.82 11.25
N GLY A 64 -2.59 4.94 10.74
CA GLY A 64 -2.22 6.28 11.18
C GLY A 64 -0.81 6.74 10.81
N GLY A 65 -0.12 6.01 9.96
CA GLY A 65 1.26 6.30 9.54
C GLY A 65 1.45 6.35 8.03
N PRO A 66 2.71 6.36 7.56
CA PRO A 66 3.03 6.39 6.13
C PRO A 66 2.66 5.10 5.42
N ASP A 67 2.66 5.14 4.10
CA ASP A 67 2.50 3.97 3.27
C ASP A 67 3.72 3.05 3.39
N VAL A 68 3.52 1.74 3.21
CA VAL A 68 4.63 0.77 3.34
C VAL A 68 5.74 1.06 2.33
N TRP A 69 5.41 1.41 1.08
CA TRP A 69 6.42 1.73 0.07
C TRP A 69 7.26 2.96 0.43
N GLU A 70 6.69 3.97 1.10
CA GLU A 70 7.41 5.16 1.58
C GLU A 70 8.44 4.78 2.64
N ILE A 71 8.06 3.89 3.56
CA ILE A 71 8.97 3.37 4.58
C ILE A 71 10.15 2.65 3.93
N VAL A 72 9.88 1.75 2.99
CA VAL A 72 10.94 1.00 2.30
C VAL A 72 11.84 1.93 1.49
N ALA A 73 11.27 2.89 0.76
CA ALA A 73 12.04 3.87 0.00
C ALA A 73 12.98 4.67 0.92
N ARG A 74 12.47 5.14 2.06
CA ARG A 74 13.30 5.89 3.02
C ARG A 74 14.38 5.04 3.66
N LEU A 75 14.08 3.79 4.03
CA LEU A 75 15.08 2.88 4.60
C LEU A 75 16.23 2.58 3.63
N ARG A 76 15.96 2.55 2.33
CA ARG A 76 17.00 2.39 1.29
C ARG A 76 17.96 3.57 1.20
N GLU A 77 17.51 4.76 1.54
CA GLU A 77 18.33 5.98 1.56
C GLU A 77 19.22 6.10 2.81
N LEU A 78 18.88 5.39 3.87
CA LEU A 78 19.62 5.41 5.12
C LEU A 78 20.82 4.43 5.07
N GLU A 79 21.86 4.79 5.79
CA GLU A 79 23.06 3.94 5.95
C GLU A 79 23.02 3.20 7.28
N GLY A 80 23.85 2.16 7.38
CA GLY A 80 23.98 1.35 8.59
C GLY A 80 23.26 0.00 8.51
N SER A 81 23.21 -0.68 9.63
CA SER A 81 22.51 -1.95 9.77
C SER A 81 20.98 -1.77 9.68
N GLU A 82 20.25 -2.85 9.50
CA GLU A 82 18.79 -2.82 9.50
C GLU A 82 18.22 -2.16 10.76
N GLU A 83 18.73 -2.54 11.93
CA GLU A 83 18.28 -1.98 13.21
C GLU A 83 18.59 -0.50 13.35
N GLU A 84 19.75 -0.04 12.87
CA GLU A 84 20.10 1.39 12.87
C GLU A 84 19.20 2.20 11.95
N ARG A 85 18.90 1.68 10.75
CA ARG A 85 17.97 2.31 9.81
C ARG A 85 16.56 2.39 10.37
N ILE A 86 16.09 1.31 11.00
CA ILE A 86 14.76 1.27 11.65
C ILE A 86 14.68 2.31 12.76
N ALA A 87 15.71 2.39 13.61
CA ALA A 87 15.74 3.38 14.70
C ALA A 87 15.73 4.81 14.18
N THR A 88 16.49 5.10 13.13
CA THR A 88 16.54 6.42 12.51
C THR A 88 15.18 6.80 11.92
N LEU A 89 14.57 5.91 11.14
CA LEU A 89 13.27 6.18 10.53
C LEU A 89 12.17 6.34 11.58
N ALA A 90 12.18 5.51 12.62
CA ALA A 90 11.23 5.61 13.72
C ALA A 90 11.30 6.98 14.41
N ALA A 91 12.50 7.48 14.65
CA ALA A 91 12.71 8.82 15.22
C ALA A 91 12.27 9.95 14.28
N GLU A 92 12.52 9.83 12.97
CA GLU A 92 12.13 10.83 11.97
C GLU A 92 10.61 10.94 11.80
N THR A 93 9.89 9.84 11.91
CA THR A 93 8.47 9.73 11.57
C THR A 93 7.54 9.64 12.77
N ASP A 94 8.08 9.56 13.96
CA ASP A 94 7.34 9.29 15.21
C ASP A 94 6.52 7.99 15.14
N VAL A 95 7.05 7.01 14.40
CA VAL A 95 6.46 5.67 14.27
C VAL A 95 7.24 4.70 15.15
N TYR A 96 6.53 3.85 15.87
CA TYR A 96 7.18 2.85 16.72
C TYR A 96 8.03 1.88 15.87
N PRO A 97 9.27 1.52 16.31
CA PRO A 97 10.13 0.58 15.59
C PRO A 97 9.46 -0.74 15.22
N ARG A 98 8.58 -1.26 16.07
CA ARG A 98 7.80 -2.48 15.78
C ARG A 98 6.92 -2.35 14.54
N LEU A 99 6.38 -1.16 14.28
CA LEU A 99 5.55 -0.91 13.10
C LEU A 99 6.40 -0.76 11.84
N VAL A 100 7.59 -0.20 11.95
CA VAL A 100 8.56 -0.17 10.85
C VAL A 100 8.96 -1.60 10.46
N ARG A 101 9.20 -2.48 11.43
CA ARG A 101 9.47 -3.90 11.19
C ARG A 101 8.28 -4.60 10.51
N ALA A 102 7.07 -4.32 10.97
CA ALA A 102 5.86 -4.88 10.33
C ALA A 102 5.75 -4.47 8.85
N ALA A 103 6.06 -3.21 8.54
CA ALA A 103 6.12 -2.73 7.16
C ALA A 103 7.17 -3.46 6.32
N LEU A 104 8.37 -3.70 6.87
CA LEU A 104 9.42 -4.46 6.19
C LEU A 104 9.02 -5.92 5.95
N GLU A 105 8.43 -6.58 6.93
CA GLU A 105 7.94 -7.95 6.79
C GLU A 105 6.86 -8.06 5.71
N PHE A 106 5.93 -7.12 5.70
CA PHE A 106 4.91 -7.03 4.64
C PHE A 106 5.56 -6.84 3.27
N ALA A 107 6.48 -5.88 3.14
CA ALA A 107 7.19 -5.59 1.90
C ALA A 107 7.98 -6.80 1.39
N ALA A 108 8.61 -7.57 2.28
CA ALA A 108 9.36 -8.77 1.93
C ALA A 108 8.46 -9.86 1.31
N ARG A 109 7.19 -9.92 1.71
CA ARG A 109 6.20 -10.85 1.14
C ARG A 109 5.48 -10.31 -0.09
N HIS A 110 5.49 -8.98 -0.30
CA HIS A 110 4.85 -8.28 -1.41
C HIS A 110 5.83 -7.41 -2.21
N PRO A 111 7.00 -7.95 -2.62
CA PRO A 111 8.08 -7.12 -3.19
C PRO A 111 7.69 -6.44 -4.50
N ALA A 112 6.92 -7.11 -5.35
CA ALA A 112 6.52 -6.55 -6.64
C ALA A 112 5.61 -5.32 -6.50
N GLU A 113 4.66 -5.37 -5.58
CA GLU A 113 3.76 -4.26 -5.27
C GLU A 113 4.53 -3.04 -4.76
N ILE A 114 5.43 -3.27 -3.82
CA ILE A 114 6.23 -2.20 -3.22
C ILE A 114 7.18 -1.58 -4.24
N GLU A 115 7.88 -2.38 -5.02
CA GLU A 115 8.79 -1.90 -6.07
C GLU A 115 8.05 -1.10 -7.13
N HIS A 116 6.88 -1.56 -7.55
CA HIS A 116 6.04 -0.83 -8.49
C HIS A 116 5.70 0.57 -7.98
N ARG A 117 5.33 0.71 -6.72
CA ARG A 117 5.02 2.01 -6.10
C ARG A 117 6.24 2.93 -6.04
N ILE A 118 7.40 2.40 -5.65
CA ILE A 118 8.64 3.17 -5.57
C ILE A 118 9.03 3.69 -6.97
N VAL A 119 9.07 2.82 -7.97
CA VAL A 119 9.41 3.18 -9.34
C VAL A 119 8.42 4.19 -9.93
N SER A 120 7.12 3.99 -9.70
CA SER A 120 6.08 4.92 -10.16
C SER A 120 6.24 6.31 -9.54
N ASN A 121 6.59 6.38 -8.27
CA ASN A 121 6.85 7.64 -7.58
C ASN A 121 8.09 8.35 -8.13
N GLU A 122 9.19 7.63 -8.32
CA GLU A 122 10.43 8.18 -8.90
C GLU A 122 10.18 8.73 -10.30
N ARG A 123 9.41 8.02 -11.11
CA ARG A 123 9.01 8.47 -12.44
C ARG A 123 8.17 9.75 -12.38
N ALA A 124 7.19 9.82 -11.50
CA ALA A 124 6.35 11.00 -11.31
C ALA A 124 7.17 12.22 -10.88
N ILE A 125 8.15 12.04 -10.00
CA ILE A 125 9.08 13.10 -9.59
C ILE A 125 9.91 13.58 -10.77
N THR A 126 10.48 12.68 -11.55
CA THR A 126 11.29 13.01 -12.74
C THR A 126 10.46 13.77 -13.77
N GLU A 127 9.27 13.30 -14.09
CA GLU A 127 8.35 13.96 -15.01
C GLU A 127 7.95 15.37 -14.53
N SER A 128 7.68 15.52 -13.24
CA SER A 128 7.35 16.82 -12.64
C SER A 128 8.50 17.82 -12.73
N ARG A 129 9.73 17.36 -12.47
CA ARG A 129 10.95 18.19 -12.60
C ARG A 129 11.18 18.64 -14.05
N GLU A 130 11.02 17.72 -15.00
CA GLU A 130 11.18 18.01 -16.42
C GLU A 130 10.10 19.01 -16.89
N ALA A 131 8.84 18.79 -16.52
CA ALA A 131 7.77 19.73 -16.84
C ALA A 131 8.01 21.13 -16.23
N ALA A 132 8.53 21.22 -15.03
CA ALA A 132 8.89 22.49 -14.39
C ALA A 132 10.03 23.19 -15.13
N LYS A 133 11.03 22.44 -15.60
CA LYS A 133 12.15 22.95 -16.40
C LYS A 133 11.66 23.52 -17.73
N GLN A 134 10.76 22.78 -18.40
CA GLN A 134 10.17 23.23 -19.67
C GLN A 134 9.35 24.51 -19.50
N ARG A 135 8.54 24.62 -18.42
CA ARG A 135 7.79 25.84 -18.14
C ARG A 135 8.71 27.04 -17.90
N ARG A 136 9.80 26.83 -17.16
CA ARG A 136 10.77 27.90 -16.90
C ARG A 136 11.46 28.37 -18.19
N ALA A 137 11.77 27.45 -19.09
CA ALA A 137 12.35 27.77 -20.39
C ALA A 137 11.44 28.65 -21.25
N LEU A 138 10.11 28.48 -21.15
CA LEU A 138 9.14 29.32 -21.86
C LEU A 138 9.11 30.77 -21.37
N LEU A 139 9.53 31.00 -20.12
CA LEU A 139 9.50 32.32 -19.49
C LEU A 139 10.87 33.03 -19.52
N ALA A 140 11.87 32.38 -20.05
CA ALA A 140 13.21 32.97 -20.22
C ALA A 140 13.32 33.83 -21.54
#